data_befd49106ccafd66ee1fca7f04aa92eb
#
_entry.id   befd49106ccafd66ee1fca7f04aa92eb
#
_cell.length_a   1.000
_cell.length_b   1.000
_cell.length_c   1.000
_cell.angle_alpha   90.00
_cell.angle_beta   90.00
_cell.angle_gamma   90.00
#
_symmetry.space_group_name_H-M   'P 1'
#
loop_
_entity.id
_entity.type
_entity.pdbx_description
1 polymer ?
#
loop_
_entity_poly.entity_id
_entity_poly.type
_entity_poly.pdbx_seq_one_letter_code
_entity_poly.pdbx_strand_id
1 'polypeptide(L)'
;KNTYESKKLGQPLYFNVEYSQKKIIPEKLFRKWVNKTNILQYLGIHYIDLVYFITKATPIRVLAMGQKNWLKKKNINTFDSIQCIIEWKTKSNIKFNQTLVVNWVDPNNSSSMSYQKIKFCGTKGNYESDQKARGIKIISDNSNFQEPNPDFCQSFCLDGRNIQWKGYGIESVVNFLNGINKTLVNKYKLSSVFESNTSNFEDALISTAVVEAATRSLKNNSSWQKIKL
;
A
#
# COMPACT_ATOMS: atom_id res chain seq x y z
N LYS A 1 -9.32 9.51 4.64
CA LYS A 1 -9.10 10.86 4.14
C LYS A 1 -10.10 11.83 4.79
N ASN A 2 -11.41 11.65 4.64
CA ASN A 2 -12.43 12.57 5.18
C ASN A 2 -12.25 12.87 6.68
N THR A 3 -11.92 11.86 7.50
CA THR A 3 -11.67 12.02 8.93
C THR A 3 -10.44 12.91 9.22
N TYR A 4 -9.42 12.84 8.38
CA TYR A 4 -8.24 13.71 8.47
C TYR A 4 -8.57 15.15 8.05
N GLU A 5 -9.25 15.31 6.91
CA GLU A 5 -9.66 16.63 6.36
C GLU A 5 -10.64 17.36 7.26
N SER A 6 -11.50 16.64 7.99
CA SER A 6 -12.43 17.24 8.98
C SER A 6 -11.73 17.77 10.24
N LYS A 7 -10.39 17.62 10.35
CA LYS A 7 -9.56 18.03 11.49
C LYS A 7 -9.95 17.41 12.84
N LYS A 8 -10.79 16.38 12.86
CA LYS A 8 -11.22 15.69 14.10
C LYS A 8 -10.03 15.07 14.84
N LEU A 9 -9.00 14.63 14.13
CA LEU A 9 -7.82 14.01 14.70
C LEU A 9 -6.70 15.04 15.03
N GLY A 10 -6.89 16.29 14.70
CA GLY A 10 -5.90 17.36 14.91
C GLY A 10 -4.73 17.30 13.91
N GLN A 11 -3.57 17.78 14.35
CA GLN A 11 -2.34 17.79 13.55
C GLN A 11 -1.68 16.40 13.57
N PRO A 12 -1.05 15.97 12.45
CA PRO A 12 -0.38 14.68 12.41
C PRO A 12 0.86 14.65 13.30
N LEU A 13 1.01 13.57 14.06
CA LEU A 13 2.19 13.24 14.84
C LEU A 13 2.97 12.08 14.22
N TYR A 14 2.30 10.98 13.92
CA TYR A 14 2.91 9.85 13.22
C TYR A 14 1.89 8.94 12.53
N PHE A 15 2.40 8.15 11.58
CA PHE A 15 1.75 6.96 11.02
C PHE A 15 2.60 5.74 11.32
N ASN A 16 1.97 4.65 11.78
CA ASN A 16 2.58 3.33 11.87
C ASN A 16 1.89 2.41 10.89
N VAL A 17 2.66 1.73 10.05
CA VAL A 17 2.18 0.83 9.00
C VAL A 17 2.89 -0.51 9.08
N GLU A 18 2.12 -1.58 8.99
CA GLU A 18 2.59 -2.94 8.77
C GLU A 18 1.93 -3.51 7.53
N TYR A 19 2.74 -4.09 6.62
CA TYR A 19 2.21 -4.77 5.45
C TYR A 19 3.07 -5.99 5.14
N SER A 20 2.47 -7.18 5.22
CA SER A 20 3.19 -8.43 5.07
C SER A 20 2.49 -9.42 4.15
N GLN A 21 3.26 -10.38 3.63
CA GLN A 21 2.76 -11.48 2.79
C GLN A 21 3.43 -12.81 3.15
N LYS A 22 2.74 -13.89 2.74
CA LYS A 22 3.21 -15.27 2.91
C LYS A 22 4.50 -15.55 2.16
N LYS A 23 5.33 -16.43 2.71
CA LYS A 23 6.58 -16.91 2.09
C LYS A 23 6.39 -17.49 0.69
N ILE A 24 5.25 -18.12 0.42
CA ILE A 24 4.95 -18.70 -0.89
C ILE A 24 5.01 -17.68 -2.03
N ILE A 25 4.77 -16.39 -1.73
CA ILE A 25 4.80 -15.32 -2.73
C ILE A 25 6.20 -15.20 -3.34
N PRO A 26 7.26 -14.84 -2.60
CA PRO A 26 8.60 -14.76 -3.16
C PRO A 26 9.18 -16.12 -3.54
N GLU A 27 8.85 -17.21 -2.82
CA GLU A 27 9.43 -18.52 -3.03
C GLU A 27 8.92 -19.21 -4.30
N LYS A 28 7.64 -19.03 -4.65
CA LYS A 28 6.99 -19.73 -5.77
C LYS A 28 6.38 -18.78 -6.79
N LEU A 29 5.44 -17.93 -6.37
CA LEU A 29 4.65 -17.12 -7.30
C LEU A 29 5.50 -16.11 -8.07
N PHE A 30 6.45 -15.46 -7.39
CA PHE A 30 7.32 -14.44 -7.98
C PHE A 30 8.72 -14.94 -8.31
N ARG A 31 8.96 -16.24 -8.22
CA ARG A 31 10.29 -16.85 -8.37
C ARG A 31 11.07 -16.38 -9.59
N LYS A 32 10.40 -16.12 -10.71
CA LYS A 32 11.02 -15.73 -11.98
C LYS A 32 11.60 -14.31 -11.95
N TRP A 33 11.07 -13.41 -11.12
CA TRP A 33 11.43 -11.99 -11.14
C TRP A 33 11.72 -11.37 -9.77
N VAL A 34 11.49 -12.10 -8.69
CA VAL A 34 11.65 -11.61 -7.31
C VAL A 34 13.04 -11.02 -7.00
N ASN A 35 14.09 -11.52 -7.65
CA ASN A 35 15.44 -10.98 -7.50
C ASN A 35 15.65 -9.57 -8.11
N LYS A 36 14.67 -9.11 -8.91
CA LYS A 36 14.69 -7.78 -9.55
C LYS A 36 13.89 -6.74 -8.77
N THR A 37 13.29 -7.12 -7.64
CA THR A 37 12.46 -6.26 -6.80
C THR A 37 12.68 -6.55 -5.32
N ASN A 38 12.01 -5.80 -4.46
CA ASN A 38 11.95 -6.07 -3.02
C ASN A 38 10.56 -5.76 -2.47
N ILE A 39 10.33 -6.15 -1.24
CA ILE A 39 9.03 -6.00 -0.58
C ILE A 39 8.58 -4.55 -0.43
N LEU A 40 9.52 -3.60 -0.28
CA LEU A 40 9.19 -2.17 -0.20
C LEU A 40 8.65 -1.64 -1.54
N GLN A 41 9.30 -2.01 -2.65
CA GLN A 41 8.84 -1.65 -4.00
C GLN A 41 7.49 -2.28 -4.33
N TYR A 42 7.25 -3.51 -3.88
CA TYR A 42 6.04 -4.25 -4.21
C TYR A 42 4.85 -3.90 -3.30
N LEU A 43 5.05 -3.83 -2.00
CA LEU A 43 3.96 -3.56 -1.03
C LEU A 43 4.07 -2.20 -0.36
N GLY A 44 5.27 -1.83 0.09
CA GLY A 44 5.46 -0.62 0.89
C GLY A 44 5.03 0.65 0.18
N ILE A 45 5.21 0.69 -1.14
CA ILE A 45 4.84 1.82 -1.98
C ILE A 45 3.35 2.21 -1.83
N HIS A 46 2.45 1.24 -1.66
CA HIS A 46 1.02 1.51 -1.50
C HIS A 46 0.70 2.34 -0.24
N TYR A 47 1.43 2.10 0.84
CA TYR A 47 1.21 2.85 2.09
C TYR A 47 2.00 4.16 2.16
N ILE A 48 3.03 4.31 1.36
CA ILE A 48 3.68 5.60 1.12
C ILE A 48 2.71 6.50 0.34
N ASP A 49 2.13 5.96 -0.73
CA ASP A 49 1.11 6.63 -1.54
C ASP A 49 -0.14 6.98 -0.71
N LEU A 50 -0.61 6.06 0.13
CA LEU A 50 -1.78 6.29 1.00
C LEU A 50 -1.55 7.45 1.97
N VAL A 51 -0.37 7.56 2.59
CA VAL A 51 -0.04 8.68 3.48
C VAL A 51 0.00 9.98 2.70
N TYR A 52 0.61 10.01 1.50
CA TYR A 52 0.56 11.15 0.61
C TYR A 52 -0.88 11.51 0.20
N PHE A 53 -1.68 10.54 -0.22
CA PHE A 53 -3.09 10.74 -0.59
C PHE A 53 -3.92 11.36 0.52
N ILE A 54 -3.71 10.91 1.78
CA ILE A 54 -4.45 11.42 2.95
C ILE A 54 -3.99 12.84 3.30
N THR A 55 -2.68 13.07 3.34
CA THR A 55 -2.11 14.29 3.95
C THR A 55 -1.70 15.36 2.97
N LYS A 56 -1.45 14.97 1.71
CA LYS A 56 -0.81 15.80 0.68
C LYS A 56 0.48 16.47 1.18
N ALA A 57 1.17 15.81 2.12
CA ALA A 57 2.44 16.25 2.68
C ALA A 57 3.61 15.93 1.75
N THR A 58 4.69 16.69 1.86
CA THR A 58 5.92 16.45 1.10
C THR A 58 6.85 15.53 1.89
N PRO A 59 7.35 14.42 1.33
CA PRO A 59 8.35 13.60 1.99
C PRO A 59 9.72 14.29 1.93
N ILE A 60 10.46 14.30 3.03
CA ILE A 60 11.71 15.05 3.17
C ILE A 60 12.92 14.13 3.07
N ARG A 61 12.94 13.09 3.89
CA ARG A 61 14.04 12.11 3.97
C ARG A 61 13.53 10.76 4.46
N VAL A 62 14.29 9.74 4.20
CA VAL A 62 13.98 8.36 4.60
C VAL A 62 15.23 7.67 5.11
N LEU A 63 15.04 6.83 6.13
CA LEU A 63 16.00 5.84 6.59
C LEU A 63 15.36 4.46 6.40
N ALA A 64 16.10 3.50 5.82
CA ALA A 64 15.62 2.15 5.60
C ALA A 64 16.65 1.12 6.06
N MET A 65 16.16 0.08 6.76
CA MET A 65 16.93 -1.10 7.19
C MET A 65 16.29 -2.36 6.64
N GLY A 66 17.09 -3.32 6.21
CA GLY A 66 16.58 -4.55 5.63
C GLY A 66 17.33 -5.80 6.10
N GLN A 67 16.62 -6.93 6.21
CA GLN A 67 17.16 -8.21 6.60
C GLN A 67 17.09 -9.20 5.45
N LYS A 68 18.14 -10.02 5.27
CA LYS A 68 18.27 -11.08 4.26
C LYS A 68 18.71 -12.37 4.94
N ASN A 69 17.79 -13.12 5.48
CA ASN A 69 18.08 -14.37 6.21
C ASN A 69 17.39 -15.58 5.56
N TRP A 70 16.06 -15.60 5.57
CA TRP A 70 15.25 -16.72 5.11
C TRP A 70 15.33 -16.90 3.59
N LEU A 71 15.05 -15.85 2.83
CA LEU A 71 15.03 -15.90 1.37
C LEU A 71 16.44 -16.19 0.80
N LYS A 72 17.48 -15.67 1.45
CA LYS A 72 18.87 -16.00 1.09
C LYS A 72 19.16 -17.50 1.18
N LYS A 73 18.65 -18.20 2.22
CA LYS A 73 18.77 -19.67 2.36
C LYS A 73 18.01 -20.44 1.25
N LYS A 74 17.09 -19.79 0.57
CA LYS A 74 16.33 -20.32 -0.57
C LYS A 74 16.89 -19.91 -1.93
N ASN A 75 18.11 -19.35 -1.97
CA ASN A 75 18.73 -18.80 -3.17
C ASN A 75 17.87 -17.70 -3.83
N ILE A 76 17.27 -16.85 -3.01
CA ILE A 76 16.50 -15.68 -3.43
C ILE A 76 17.21 -14.44 -2.90
N ASN A 77 17.72 -13.61 -3.82
CA ASN A 77 18.50 -12.42 -3.46
C ASN A 77 17.61 -11.18 -3.32
N THR A 78 16.70 -11.21 -2.36
CA THR A 78 15.93 -10.04 -1.95
C THR A 78 15.83 -9.97 -0.43
N PHE A 79 15.16 -8.92 0.09
CA PHE A 79 14.97 -8.75 1.53
C PHE A 79 13.79 -9.56 2.04
N ASP A 80 13.97 -10.22 3.19
CA ASP A 80 12.90 -10.86 3.96
C ASP A 80 11.94 -9.80 4.51
N SER A 81 12.53 -8.73 5.04
CA SER A 81 11.83 -7.60 5.67
C SER A 81 12.60 -6.31 5.43
N ILE A 82 11.87 -5.21 5.33
CA ILE A 82 12.41 -3.85 5.31
C ILE A 82 11.60 -3.00 6.30
N GLN A 83 12.31 -2.21 7.11
CA GLN A 83 11.73 -1.18 7.96
C GLN A 83 12.19 0.19 7.46
N CYS A 84 11.25 1.13 7.37
CA CYS A 84 11.53 2.51 6.98
C CYS A 84 11.00 3.50 8.00
N ILE A 85 11.74 4.60 8.18
CA ILE A 85 11.25 5.82 8.83
C ILE A 85 11.29 6.92 7.79
N ILE A 86 10.14 7.53 7.48
CA ILE A 86 9.99 8.59 6.49
C ILE A 86 9.56 9.85 7.21
N GLU A 87 10.33 10.93 7.07
CA GLU A 87 9.96 12.25 7.58
C GLU A 87 9.15 12.99 6.52
N TRP A 88 7.97 13.45 6.91
CA TRP A 88 7.04 14.21 6.08
C TRP A 88 6.87 15.63 6.60
N LYS A 89 6.49 16.56 5.71
CA LYS A 89 6.18 17.92 6.06
C LYS A 89 4.89 18.38 5.37
N THR A 90 3.91 18.83 6.14
CA THR A 90 2.65 19.36 5.61
C THR A 90 2.86 20.73 4.94
N LYS A 91 1.87 21.21 4.19
CA LYS A 91 1.87 22.56 3.62
C LYS A 91 1.97 23.66 4.69
N SER A 92 1.51 23.41 5.92
CA SER A 92 1.63 24.29 7.08
C SER A 92 2.92 24.09 7.87
N ASN A 93 3.95 23.48 7.29
CA ASN A 93 5.27 23.23 7.88
C ASN A 93 5.29 22.30 9.11
N ILE A 94 4.23 21.57 9.38
CA ILE A 94 4.20 20.57 10.46
C ILE A 94 4.94 19.33 10.00
N LYS A 95 5.90 18.87 10.80
CA LYS A 95 6.63 17.63 10.56
C LYS A 95 5.98 16.47 11.29
N PHE A 96 5.95 15.31 10.63
CA PHE A 96 5.53 14.05 11.23
C PHE A 96 6.30 12.88 10.61
N ASN A 97 6.28 11.73 11.27
CA ASN A 97 6.98 10.54 10.81
C ASN A 97 6.01 9.44 10.39
N GLN A 98 6.39 8.69 9.38
CA GLN A 98 5.79 7.41 9.04
C GLN A 98 6.79 6.29 9.32
N THR A 99 6.42 5.36 10.19
CA THR A 99 7.11 4.06 10.32
C THR A 99 6.41 3.06 9.43
N LEU A 100 7.15 2.38 8.60
CA LEU A 100 6.66 1.38 7.66
C LEU A 100 7.46 0.09 7.81
N VAL A 101 6.79 -0.98 8.17
CA VAL A 101 7.35 -2.33 8.28
C VAL A 101 6.71 -3.21 7.21
N VAL A 102 7.53 -3.78 6.33
CA VAL A 102 7.07 -4.70 5.29
C VAL A 102 7.87 -6.00 5.32
N ASN A 103 7.20 -7.14 5.11
CA ASN A 103 7.89 -8.42 5.05
C ASN A 103 7.25 -9.42 4.09
N TRP A 104 8.06 -10.38 3.62
CA TRP A 104 7.68 -11.50 2.74
C TRP A 104 7.84 -12.86 3.43
N VAL A 105 7.78 -12.90 4.75
CA VAL A 105 8.11 -14.12 5.51
C VAL A 105 7.02 -14.57 6.48
N ASP A 106 5.78 -14.12 6.24
CA ASP A 106 4.65 -14.64 6.99
C ASP A 106 4.46 -16.15 6.75
N PRO A 107 4.00 -16.89 7.75
CA PRO A 107 3.71 -18.31 7.61
C PRO A 107 2.74 -18.58 6.45
N ASN A 108 2.97 -19.67 5.72
CA ASN A 108 2.08 -20.07 4.62
C ASN A 108 0.67 -20.45 5.10
N ASN A 109 0.52 -20.80 6.39
CA ASN A 109 -0.76 -21.12 7.02
C ASN A 109 -1.51 -19.88 7.56
N SER A 110 -1.00 -18.66 7.31
CA SER A 110 -1.76 -17.44 7.61
C SER A 110 -3.13 -17.48 6.92
N SER A 111 -4.15 -16.94 7.55
CA SER A 111 -5.54 -16.97 7.06
C SER A 111 -5.77 -16.15 5.80
N SER A 112 -4.98 -15.08 5.60
CA SER A 112 -5.00 -14.23 4.41
C SER A 112 -3.69 -14.30 3.63
N MET A 113 -3.75 -13.94 2.35
CA MET A 113 -2.56 -13.82 1.50
C MET A 113 -1.64 -12.71 1.97
N SER A 114 -2.20 -11.63 2.50
CA SER A 114 -1.48 -10.49 3.04
C SER A 114 -2.21 -9.90 4.24
N TYR A 115 -1.45 -9.37 5.18
CA TYR A 115 -1.94 -8.62 6.33
C TYR A 115 -1.52 -7.16 6.22
N GLN A 116 -2.46 -6.27 6.55
CA GLN A 116 -2.26 -4.83 6.45
C GLN A 116 -2.78 -4.16 7.71
N LYS A 117 -2.01 -3.22 8.23
CA LYS A 117 -2.41 -2.40 9.37
C LYS A 117 -1.87 -1.00 9.22
N ILE A 118 -2.70 0.00 9.51
CA ILE A 118 -2.29 1.39 9.59
C ILE A 118 -2.88 2.04 10.83
N LYS A 119 -2.03 2.76 11.56
CA LYS A 119 -2.44 3.63 12.67
C LYS A 119 -1.97 5.04 12.37
N PHE A 120 -2.87 5.98 12.45
CA PHE A 120 -2.58 7.41 12.48
C PHE A 120 -2.77 7.93 13.90
N CYS A 121 -1.83 8.70 14.39
CA CYS A 121 -1.93 9.45 15.63
C CYS A 121 -1.84 10.94 15.33
N GLY A 122 -2.83 11.69 15.76
CA GLY A 122 -2.87 13.12 15.72
C GLY A 122 -3.00 13.74 17.11
N THR A 123 -2.89 15.07 17.19
CA THR A 123 -2.92 15.80 18.47
C THR A 123 -4.27 15.77 19.19
N LYS A 124 -5.35 15.35 18.53
CA LYS A 124 -6.70 15.29 19.09
C LYS A 124 -7.33 13.90 19.05
N GLY A 125 -6.66 12.91 18.43
CA GLY A 125 -7.21 11.56 18.35
C GLY A 125 -6.43 10.63 17.45
N ASN A 126 -6.85 9.37 17.43
CA ASN A 126 -6.22 8.30 16.67
C ASN A 126 -7.22 7.71 15.66
N TYR A 127 -6.68 7.19 14.57
CA TYR A 127 -7.39 6.32 13.65
C TYR A 127 -6.58 5.03 13.51
N GLU A 128 -7.25 3.89 13.55
CA GLU A 128 -6.62 2.59 13.32
C GLU A 128 -7.48 1.77 12.36
N SER A 129 -6.85 1.15 11.38
CA SER A 129 -7.46 0.16 10.50
C SER A 129 -6.60 -1.09 10.54
N ASP A 130 -7.17 -2.19 11.04
CA ASP A 130 -6.56 -3.51 11.03
C ASP A 130 -7.31 -4.39 10.03
N GLN A 131 -6.65 -4.68 8.92
CA GLN A 131 -7.21 -5.51 7.86
C GLN A 131 -6.76 -6.98 7.93
N LYS A 132 -6.24 -7.43 9.08
CA LYS A 132 -6.01 -8.86 9.34
C LYS A 132 -7.34 -9.58 9.57
N ALA A 133 -8.29 -8.92 10.25
CA ALA A 133 -9.63 -9.45 10.49
C ALA A 133 -10.66 -8.60 9.71
N ARG A 134 -11.15 -9.14 8.59
CA ARG A 134 -12.05 -8.42 7.67
C ARG A 134 -13.52 -8.79 7.86
N GLY A 135 -13.85 -9.50 8.96
CA GLY A 135 -15.21 -9.87 9.33
C GLY A 135 -15.76 -11.14 8.65
N ILE A 136 -15.07 -11.68 7.64
CA ILE A 136 -15.45 -12.94 6.99
C ILE A 136 -14.47 -14.03 7.38
N LYS A 137 -14.99 -15.16 7.87
CA LYS A 137 -14.21 -16.34 8.24
C LYS A 137 -14.80 -17.56 7.55
N ILE A 138 -13.95 -18.34 6.91
CA ILE A 138 -14.33 -19.63 6.31
C ILE A 138 -13.55 -20.72 7.03
N ILE A 139 -14.29 -21.64 7.64
CA ILE A 139 -13.75 -22.79 8.36
C ILE A 139 -14.38 -24.04 7.76
N SER A 140 -13.55 -24.98 7.32
CA SER A 140 -14.02 -26.26 6.79
C SER A 140 -13.02 -27.36 7.05
N ASP A 141 -13.49 -28.60 7.06
CA ASP A 141 -12.64 -29.77 7.30
C ASP A 141 -11.60 -29.99 6.19
N ASN A 142 -11.86 -29.48 4.99
CA ASN A 142 -11.07 -29.76 3.79
C ASN A 142 -10.16 -28.59 3.37
N SER A 143 -10.16 -27.47 4.08
CA SER A 143 -9.33 -26.32 3.77
C SER A 143 -8.78 -25.63 5.01
N ASN A 144 -7.65 -24.94 4.86
CA ASN A 144 -7.14 -24.08 5.92
C ASN A 144 -8.13 -22.95 6.24
N PHE A 145 -8.11 -22.51 7.49
CA PHE A 145 -8.82 -21.30 7.91
C PHE A 145 -8.52 -20.11 6.97
N GLN A 146 -9.56 -19.45 6.48
CA GLN A 146 -9.44 -18.37 5.51
C GLN A 146 -10.17 -17.11 6.02
N GLU A 147 -9.53 -15.96 5.79
CA GLU A 147 -10.12 -14.63 5.98
C GLU A 147 -10.02 -13.84 4.65
N PRO A 148 -10.98 -14.02 3.74
CA PRO A 148 -10.96 -13.34 2.45
C PRO A 148 -11.15 -11.82 2.61
N ASN A 149 -10.63 -11.08 1.62
CA ASN A 149 -10.83 -9.64 1.55
C ASN A 149 -12.12 -9.30 0.78
N PRO A 150 -13.21 -8.91 1.45
CA PRO A 150 -14.47 -8.61 0.79
C PRO A 150 -14.44 -7.32 -0.03
N ASP A 151 -13.50 -6.41 0.27
CA ASP A 151 -13.47 -5.10 -0.39
C ASP A 151 -12.75 -5.12 -1.73
N PHE A 152 -11.91 -6.13 -1.98
CA PHE A 152 -11.11 -6.20 -3.21
C PHE A 152 -11.96 -6.57 -4.42
N CYS A 153 -12.71 -7.66 -4.31
CA CYS A 153 -13.55 -8.17 -5.39
C CYS A 153 -14.64 -9.09 -4.80
N GLN A 154 -15.89 -8.76 -5.04
CA GLN A 154 -17.04 -9.57 -4.66
C GLN A 154 -17.98 -9.75 -5.84
N SER A 155 -18.61 -10.93 -5.92
CA SER A 155 -19.69 -11.20 -6.87
C SER A 155 -21.04 -11.20 -6.18
N PHE A 156 -22.02 -10.62 -6.83
CA PHE A 156 -23.41 -10.57 -6.39
C PHE A 156 -24.34 -11.06 -7.50
N CYS A 157 -25.31 -11.85 -7.15
CA CYS A 157 -26.36 -12.28 -8.05
C CYS A 157 -27.72 -11.94 -7.44
N LEU A 158 -28.31 -10.80 -7.82
CA LEU A 158 -29.54 -10.28 -7.23
C LEU A 158 -30.81 -10.92 -7.84
N ASP A 159 -30.74 -11.33 -9.11
CA ASP A 159 -31.87 -11.84 -9.90
C ASP A 159 -31.72 -13.32 -10.29
N GLY A 160 -30.71 -14.01 -9.77
CA GLY A 160 -30.39 -15.39 -10.09
C GLY A 160 -29.82 -15.63 -11.50
N ARG A 161 -29.60 -14.58 -12.29
CA ARG A 161 -29.13 -14.67 -13.69
C ARG A 161 -27.88 -13.83 -13.97
N ASN A 162 -27.83 -12.62 -13.44
CA ASN A 162 -26.76 -11.68 -13.75
C ASN A 162 -25.79 -11.54 -12.58
N ILE A 163 -24.53 -11.95 -12.78
CA ILE A 163 -23.47 -11.77 -11.79
C ILE A 163 -22.91 -10.34 -11.94
N GLN A 164 -23.00 -9.57 -10.88
CA GLN A 164 -22.36 -8.26 -10.77
C GLN A 164 -21.09 -8.38 -9.91
N TRP A 165 -20.05 -7.69 -10.33
CA TRP A 165 -18.79 -7.64 -9.60
C TRP A 165 -18.59 -6.23 -9.02
N LYS A 166 -18.21 -6.16 -7.74
CA LYS A 166 -17.90 -4.91 -7.02
C LYS A 166 -16.60 -5.06 -6.24
N GLY A 167 -16.00 -3.95 -5.92
CA GLY A 167 -14.81 -3.85 -5.10
C GLY A 167 -13.74 -3.01 -5.78
N TYR A 168 -12.83 -2.47 -4.97
CA TYR A 168 -11.85 -1.49 -5.46
C TYR A 168 -10.95 -2.01 -6.59
N GLY A 169 -10.70 -3.32 -6.65
CA GLY A 169 -9.93 -3.93 -7.74
C GLY A 169 -10.63 -3.85 -9.10
N ILE A 170 -11.94 -4.11 -9.13
CA ILE A 170 -12.76 -4.05 -10.34
C ILE A 170 -13.08 -2.60 -10.69
N GLU A 171 -13.52 -1.82 -9.69
CA GLU A 171 -13.95 -0.43 -9.89
C GLU A 171 -12.83 0.46 -10.43
N SER A 172 -11.58 0.22 -10.06
CA SER A 172 -10.44 0.97 -10.60
C SER A 172 -10.30 0.81 -12.11
N VAL A 173 -10.44 -0.42 -12.62
CA VAL A 173 -10.38 -0.73 -14.05
C VAL A 173 -11.60 -0.16 -14.78
N VAL A 174 -12.78 -0.35 -14.23
CA VAL A 174 -14.03 0.16 -14.81
C VAL A 174 -14.01 1.68 -14.90
N ASN A 175 -13.56 2.37 -13.86
CA ASN A 175 -13.45 3.83 -13.85
C ASN A 175 -12.46 4.34 -14.90
N PHE A 176 -11.32 3.67 -15.07
CA PHE A 176 -10.36 4.00 -16.12
C PHE A 176 -10.97 3.83 -17.52
N LEU A 177 -11.60 2.69 -17.80
CA LEU A 177 -12.25 2.43 -19.10
C LEU A 177 -13.39 3.42 -19.38
N ASN A 178 -14.20 3.75 -18.37
CA ASN A 178 -15.24 4.76 -18.50
C ASN A 178 -14.65 6.15 -18.80
N GLY A 179 -13.52 6.50 -18.18
CA GLY A 179 -12.79 7.73 -18.48
C GLY A 179 -12.34 7.79 -19.94
N ILE A 180 -11.73 6.72 -20.46
CA ILE A 180 -11.34 6.61 -21.87
C ILE A 180 -12.57 6.77 -22.77
N ASN A 181 -13.64 6.04 -22.51
CA ASN A 181 -14.85 6.10 -23.33
C ASN A 181 -15.45 7.50 -23.37
N LYS A 182 -15.54 8.19 -22.24
CA LYS A 182 -15.98 9.61 -22.19
C LYS A 182 -15.12 10.52 -23.05
N THR A 183 -13.81 10.32 -23.03
CA THR A 183 -12.88 11.12 -23.84
C THR A 183 -13.03 10.85 -25.33
N LEU A 184 -13.13 9.60 -25.73
CA LEU A 184 -13.17 9.19 -27.14
C LEU A 184 -14.54 9.45 -27.77
N VAL A 185 -15.63 9.12 -27.09
CA VAL A 185 -17.01 9.18 -27.64
C VAL A 185 -17.58 10.58 -27.49
N ASN A 186 -17.43 11.22 -26.33
CA ASN A 186 -18.07 12.49 -26.03
C ASN A 186 -17.17 13.71 -26.24
N LYS A 187 -15.95 13.53 -26.74
CA LYS A 187 -14.97 14.61 -26.99
C LYS A 187 -14.69 15.51 -25.78
N TYR A 188 -14.86 14.98 -24.56
CA TYR A 188 -14.46 15.72 -23.35
C TYR A 188 -12.94 15.90 -23.31
N LYS A 189 -12.47 17.04 -22.81
CA LYS A 189 -11.04 17.24 -22.56
C LYS A 189 -10.56 16.23 -21.51
N LEU A 190 -9.40 15.63 -21.74
CA LEU A 190 -8.79 14.64 -20.85
C LEU A 190 -8.74 15.14 -19.40
N SER A 191 -8.40 16.41 -19.20
CA SER A 191 -8.35 17.07 -17.89
C SER A 191 -9.69 17.10 -17.15
N SER A 192 -10.82 17.23 -17.86
CA SER A 192 -12.15 17.27 -17.23
C SER A 192 -12.69 15.88 -16.87
N VAL A 193 -12.20 14.84 -17.54
CA VAL A 193 -12.63 13.45 -17.31
C VAL A 193 -11.88 12.81 -16.14
N PHE A 194 -10.63 13.21 -15.92
CA PHE A 194 -9.75 12.71 -14.87
C PHE A 194 -9.53 13.76 -13.76
N GLU A 195 -10.57 14.56 -13.46
CA GLU A 195 -10.50 15.57 -12.42
C GLU A 195 -10.25 14.96 -11.03
N SER A 196 -9.31 15.56 -10.35
CA SER A 196 -9.00 15.63 -8.90
C SER A 196 -8.98 14.36 -8.03
N ASN A 197 -9.61 13.26 -8.42
CA ASN A 197 -9.66 12.02 -7.60
C ASN A 197 -9.12 10.76 -8.31
N THR A 198 -8.63 10.87 -9.53
CA THR A 198 -7.97 9.77 -10.23
C THR A 198 -6.47 9.84 -10.02
N SER A 199 -5.87 8.70 -9.70
CA SER A 199 -4.40 8.57 -9.61
C SER A 199 -3.77 8.91 -10.95
N ASN A 200 -2.74 9.74 -10.95
CA ASN A 200 -1.98 10.14 -12.11
C ASN A 200 -0.47 9.88 -11.92
N PHE A 201 0.32 10.10 -12.97
CA PHE A 201 1.76 9.86 -12.90
C PHE A 201 2.48 10.79 -11.93
N GLU A 202 2.03 12.04 -11.80
CA GLU A 202 2.64 13.01 -10.88
C GLU A 202 2.45 12.57 -9.42
N ASP A 203 1.26 12.09 -9.04
CA ASP A 203 1.04 11.52 -7.70
C ASP A 203 1.94 10.29 -7.47
N ALA A 204 2.12 9.43 -8.47
CA ALA A 204 2.97 8.25 -8.37
C ALA A 204 4.47 8.57 -8.25
N LEU A 205 4.94 9.71 -8.77
CA LEU A 205 6.33 10.15 -8.62
C LEU A 205 6.72 10.34 -7.15
N ILE A 206 5.81 10.80 -6.31
CA ILE A 206 6.07 11.02 -4.88
C ILE A 206 6.46 9.72 -4.18
N SER A 207 5.63 8.69 -4.31
CA SER A 207 5.89 7.39 -3.69
C SER A 207 7.11 6.70 -4.30
N THR A 208 7.33 6.84 -5.61
CA THR A 208 8.49 6.32 -6.32
C THR A 208 9.80 6.97 -5.82
N ALA A 209 9.83 8.29 -5.64
CA ALA A 209 11.00 9.00 -5.12
C ALA A 209 11.36 8.58 -3.69
N VAL A 210 10.35 8.31 -2.85
CA VAL A 210 10.57 7.77 -1.50
C VAL A 210 11.21 6.37 -1.57
N VAL A 211 10.68 5.48 -2.41
CA VAL A 211 11.20 4.11 -2.59
C VAL A 211 12.63 4.13 -3.15
N GLU A 212 12.92 5.02 -4.08
CA GLU A 212 14.27 5.22 -4.61
C GLU A 212 15.24 5.68 -3.52
N ALA A 213 14.86 6.69 -2.73
CA ALA A 213 15.67 7.16 -1.61
C ALA A 213 15.87 6.07 -0.53
N ALA A 214 14.83 5.29 -0.22
CA ALA A 214 14.94 4.14 0.69
C ALA A 214 15.90 3.07 0.14
N THR A 215 15.88 2.83 -1.18
CA THR A 215 16.84 1.93 -1.82
C THR A 215 18.29 2.44 -1.69
N ARG A 216 18.50 3.75 -1.80
CA ARG A 216 19.81 4.35 -1.52
C ARG A 216 20.21 4.17 -0.06
N SER A 217 19.29 4.34 0.89
CA SER A 217 19.53 4.11 2.32
C SER A 217 19.99 2.68 2.59
N LEU A 218 19.28 1.68 2.04
CA LEU A 218 19.65 0.26 2.15
C LEU A 218 21.06 -0.06 1.60
N LYS A 219 21.50 0.65 0.55
CA LYS A 219 22.84 0.50 -0.04
C LYS A 219 23.92 1.26 0.73
N ASN A 220 23.57 2.28 1.50
CA ASN A 220 24.47 3.16 2.22
C ASN A 220 24.38 2.95 3.74
N ASN A 221 24.52 1.69 4.19
CA ASN A 221 24.55 1.31 5.61
C ASN A 221 23.40 1.88 6.43
N SER A 222 22.19 1.87 5.88
CA SER A 222 20.98 2.36 6.54
C SER A 222 21.10 3.83 7.01
N SER A 223 21.71 4.68 6.21
CA SER A 223 21.84 6.10 6.49
C SER A 223 20.63 6.90 5.96
N TRP A 224 20.35 8.04 6.61
CA TRP A 224 19.33 8.98 6.14
C TRP A 224 19.61 9.45 4.71
N GLN A 225 18.62 9.34 3.84
CA GLN A 225 18.68 9.82 2.47
C GLN A 225 17.64 10.90 2.22
N LYS A 226 18.08 12.03 1.64
CA LYS A 226 17.17 13.09 1.18
C LYS A 226 16.35 12.58 0.00
N ILE A 227 15.04 12.88 0.01
CA ILE A 227 14.15 12.56 -1.10
C ILE A 227 14.21 13.73 -2.09
N LYS A 228 14.42 13.41 -3.36
CA LYS A 228 14.44 14.38 -4.47
C LYS A 228 13.16 14.17 -5.27
N LEU A 229 12.35 15.21 -5.36
CA LEU A 229 11.13 15.28 -6.18
C LEU A 229 11.41 16.04 -7.46
#